data_820d5937e057f7ebb2e520d17df494e3
#
_entry.id   820d5937e057f7ebb2e520d17df494e3
#
_cell.length_a   1.000
_cell.length_b   1.000
_cell.length_c   1.000
_cell.angle_alpha   90.00
_cell.angle_beta   90.00
_cell.angle_gamma   90.00
#
_symmetry.space_group_name_H-M   'P 1'
#
loop_
_entity.id
_entity.type
_entity.pdbx_description
1 polymer ?
#
loop_
_entity_poly.entity_id
_entity_poly.type
_entity_poly.pdbx_seq_one_letter_code
_entity_poly.pdbx_strand_id
1 'polypeptide(L)'
;DLPRLLHLLRLGMTLLGMSQPVQDQNLKVISDTLADAFMSKTDSISQERIQQMANRLANLEDFISDDPAGDLPLDQDSIELILGIDASMIEVVADGGSNPSAAMMAWAGELQQGNWFTLDHNAKVIQVQYAWRSDRKQLHLFASTDGRSFLIQARRLAAYLQAGLLLPAEEELLTVRATRDAMAKLEANPERLLG
;
A
#
# COMPACT_ATOMS: atom_id res chain seq x y z
N ASP A 1 -17.03 -17.63 -11.75
CA ASP A 1 -16.71 -17.62 -13.19
C ASP A 1 -17.48 -16.47 -13.85
N LEU A 2 -16.85 -15.26 -13.86
CA LEU A 2 -17.45 -14.00 -14.33
C LEU A 2 -17.95 -14.08 -15.78
N PRO A 3 -17.19 -14.65 -16.74
CA PRO A 3 -17.65 -14.76 -18.12
C PRO A 3 -18.95 -15.54 -18.27
N ARG A 4 -19.12 -16.59 -17.49
CA ARG A 4 -20.33 -17.42 -17.51
C ARG A 4 -21.54 -16.66 -16.96
N LEU A 5 -21.34 -15.86 -15.92
CA LEU A 5 -22.39 -15.00 -15.35
C LEU A 5 -22.86 -13.96 -16.36
N LEU A 6 -21.93 -13.25 -17.01
CA LEU A 6 -22.25 -12.24 -18.03
C LEU A 6 -22.97 -12.84 -19.24
N HIS A 7 -22.59 -14.06 -19.64
CA HIS A 7 -23.29 -14.79 -20.71
C HIS A 7 -24.74 -15.15 -20.35
N LEU A 8 -24.97 -15.62 -19.12
CA LEU A 8 -26.32 -15.93 -18.63
C LEU A 8 -27.20 -14.68 -18.51
N LEU A 9 -26.62 -13.57 -18.06
CA LEU A 9 -27.31 -12.28 -18.00
C LEU A 9 -27.72 -11.79 -19.39
N ARG A 10 -26.83 -11.92 -20.39
CA ARG A 10 -27.14 -11.57 -21.77
C ARG A 10 -28.29 -12.41 -22.33
N LEU A 11 -28.28 -13.71 -22.10
CA LEU A 11 -29.39 -14.62 -22.48
C LEU A 11 -30.69 -14.19 -21.84
N GLY A 12 -30.71 -13.90 -20.54
CA GLY A 12 -31.90 -13.43 -19.82
C GLY A 12 -32.45 -12.10 -20.39
N MET A 13 -31.56 -11.13 -20.68
CA MET A 13 -31.98 -9.87 -21.29
C MET A 13 -32.55 -10.04 -22.71
N THR A 14 -32.02 -10.97 -23.48
CA THR A 14 -32.57 -11.34 -24.81
C THR A 14 -33.95 -11.93 -24.70
N LEU A 15 -34.19 -12.83 -23.73
CA LEU A 15 -35.51 -13.42 -23.45
C LEU A 15 -36.54 -12.37 -23.02
N LEU A 16 -36.10 -11.31 -22.35
CA LEU A 16 -36.94 -10.17 -21.95
C LEU A 16 -37.18 -9.17 -23.09
N GLY A 17 -36.67 -9.42 -24.29
CA GLY A 17 -36.89 -8.59 -25.46
C GLY A 17 -36.11 -7.23 -25.42
N MET A 18 -35.06 -7.12 -24.60
CA MET A 18 -34.25 -5.90 -24.52
C MET A 18 -33.46 -5.72 -25.83
N SER A 19 -33.39 -4.49 -26.32
CA SER A 19 -32.59 -4.14 -27.49
C SER A 19 -31.09 -4.28 -27.21
N GLN A 20 -30.31 -4.61 -28.24
CA GLN A 20 -28.85 -4.80 -28.15
C GLN A 20 -28.12 -3.63 -27.44
N PRO A 21 -28.37 -2.36 -27.75
CA PRO A 21 -27.71 -1.23 -27.10
C PRO A 21 -27.98 -1.19 -25.59
N VAL A 22 -29.21 -1.54 -25.17
CA VAL A 22 -29.58 -1.58 -23.74
C VAL A 22 -28.92 -2.76 -23.02
N GLN A 23 -28.83 -3.92 -23.68
CA GLN A 23 -28.11 -5.07 -23.14
C GLN A 23 -26.61 -4.75 -22.95
N ASP A 24 -25.95 -4.15 -23.92
CA ASP A 24 -24.53 -3.84 -23.86
C ASP A 24 -24.24 -2.77 -22.77
N GLN A 25 -25.12 -1.79 -22.63
CA GLN A 25 -25.00 -0.78 -21.58
C GLN A 25 -25.17 -1.39 -20.17
N ASN A 26 -26.18 -2.24 -19.99
CA ASN A 26 -26.42 -2.91 -18.70
C ASN A 26 -25.28 -3.87 -18.35
N LEU A 27 -24.79 -4.65 -19.33
CA LEU A 27 -23.66 -5.56 -19.13
C LEU A 27 -22.38 -4.78 -18.76
N LYS A 28 -22.16 -3.61 -19.38
CA LYS A 28 -21.04 -2.77 -19.03
C LYS A 28 -21.14 -2.26 -17.59
N VAL A 29 -22.28 -1.72 -17.19
CA VAL A 29 -22.50 -1.24 -15.81
C VAL A 29 -22.30 -2.36 -14.80
N ILE A 30 -22.85 -3.56 -15.06
CA ILE A 30 -22.68 -4.72 -14.17
C ILE A 30 -21.22 -5.15 -14.13
N SER A 31 -20.53 -5.20 -15.28
CA SER A 31 -19.11 -5.57 -15.35
C SER A 31 -18.23 -4.57 -14.59
N ASP A 32 -18.47 -3.27 -14.77
CA ASP A 32 -17.73 -2.21 -14.09
C ASP A 32 -17.98 -2.25 -12.57
N THR A 33 -19.23 -2.41 -12.15
CA THR A 33 -19.59 -2.54 -10.72
C THR A 33 -18.99 -3.80 -10.08
N LEU A 34 -18.96 -4.92 -10.80
CA LEU A 34 -18.33 -6.15 -10.33
C LEU A 34 -16.79 -6.00 -10.28
N ALA A 35 -16.18 -5.34 -11.26
CA ALA A 35 -14.77 -5.05 -11.25
C ALA A 35 -14.40 -4.16 -10.05
N ASP A 36 -15.15 -3.09 -9.79
CA ASP A 36 -14.96 -2.21 -8.63
C ASP A 36 -15.16 -2.98 -7.31
N ALA A 37 -16.17 -3.83 -7.22
CA ALA A 37 -16.39 -4.66 -6.04
C ALA A 37 -15.29 -5.72 -5.84
N PHE A 38 -14.75 -6.27 -6.92
CA PHE A 38 -13.59 -7.18 -6.86
C PHE A 38 -12.34 -6.45 -6.44
N MET A 39 -12.07 -5.27 -7.02
CA MET A 39 -10.93 -4.44 -6.64
C MET A 39 -11.03 -4.00 -5.19
N SER A 40 -12.17 -3.50 -4.73
CA SER A 40 -12.37 -3.10 -3.33
C SER A 40 -12.23 -4.28 -2.35
N LYS A 41 -12.56 -5.49 -2.75
CA LYS A 41 -12.39 -6.69 -1.93
C LYS A 41 -10.94 -7.21 -1.94
N THR A 42 -10.22 -7.00 -3.03
CA THR A 42 -8.80 -7.35 -3.17
C THR A 42 -7.92 -6.28 -2.51
N ASP A 43 -8.37 -5.02 -2.51
CA ASP A 43 -7.66 -3.88 -1.91
C ASP A 43 -7.88 -3.75 -0.39
N SER A 44 -8.73 -4.58 0.22
CA SER A 44 -8.91 -4.56 1.67
C SER A 44 -7.83 -5.38 2.37
N ILE A 45 -6.99 -4.69 3.14
CA ILE A 45 -6.03 -5.33 4.04
C ILE A 45 -6.81 -5.98 5.19
N SER A 46 -6.61 -7.29 5.40
CA SER A 46 -7.27 -8.02 6.48
C SER A 46 -6.79 -7.51 7.84
N GLN A 47 -7.65 -6.77 8.56
CA GLN A 47 -7.35 -6.24 9.88
C GLN A 47 -7.10 -7.36 10.90
N GLU A 48 -7.80 -8.48 10.79
CA GLU A 48 -7.59 -9.65 11.65
C GLU A 48 -6.18 -10.21 11.48
N ARG A 49 -5.71 -10.33 10.25
CA ARG A 49 -4.36 -10.81 9.95
C ARG A 49 -3.29 -9.83 10.46
N ILE A 50 -3.51 -8.52 10.29
CA ILE A 50 -2.62 -7.50 10.85
C ILE A 50 -2.57 -7.61 12.37
N GLN A 51 -3.70 -7.77 13.05
CA GLN A 51 -3.73 -7.88 14.51
C GLN A 51 -3.03 -9.14 15.02
N GLN A 52 -3.20 -10.27 14.34
CA GLN A 52 -2.49 -11.51 14.69
C GLN A 52 -0.98 -11.35 14.53
N MET A 53 -0.53 -10.72 13.45
CA MET A 53 0.88 -10.43 13.20
C MET A 53 1.44 -9.43 14.21
N ALA A 54 0.70 -8.36 14.50
CA ALA A 54 1.05 -7.32 15.46
C ALA A 54 1.30 -7.89 16.86
N ASN A 55 0.41 -8.76 17.33
CA ASN A 55 0.54 -9.40 18.65
C ASN A 55 1.82 -10.25 18.76
N ARG A 56 2.27 -10.83 17.66
CA ARG A 56 3.52 -11.62 17.64
C ARG A 56 4.74 -10.71 17.54
N LEU A 57 4.69 -9.69 16.69
CA LEU A 57 5.79 -8.72 16.52
C LEU A 57 6.00 -7.85 17.77
N ALA A 58 4.97 -7.63 18.59
CA ALA A 58 5.12 -6.90 19.85
C ALA A 58 6.16 -7.54 20.78
N ASN A 59 6.26 -8.87 20.79
CA ASN A 59 7.27 -9.58 21.57
C ASN A 59 8.69 -9.38 21.02
N LEU A 60 8.84 -9.06 19.74
CA LEU A 60 10.14 -8.82 19.13
C LEU A 60 10.79 -7.55 19.66
N GLU A 61 9.99 -6.57 20.06
CA GLU A 61 10.50 -5.30 20.60
C GLU A 61 11.29 -5.48 21.90
N ASP A 62 10.98 -6.53 22.69
CA ASP A 62 11.72 -6.83 23.94
C ASP A 62 13.17 -7.27 23.68
N PHE A 63 13.48 -7.72 22.46
CA PHE A 63 14.82 -8.10 22.04
C PHE A 63 15.59 -6.93 21.39
N ILE A 64 14.90 -5.83 21.08
CA ILE A 64 15.52 -4.63 20.50
C ILE A 64 16.04 -3.77 21.63
N SER A 65 17.35 -3.50 21.63
CA SER A 65 17.95 -2.59 22.60
C SER A 65 17.50 -1.16 22.32
N ASP A 66 17.36 -0.35 23.39
CA ASP A 66 17.02 1.09 23.27
C ASP A 66 18.19 1.93 22.71
N ASP A 67 19.21 1.31 22.12
CA ASP A 67 20.33 2.02 21.52
C ASP A 67 19.90 2.71 20.23
N PRO A 68 19.84 4.04 20.19
CA PRO A 68 19.48 4.78 18.99
C PRO A 68 20.58 4.71 17.91
N ALA A 69 21.69 4.03 18.17
CA ALA A 69 22.87 4.04 17.30
C ALA A 69 22.80 3.08 16.12
N GLY A 70 21.87 2.11 16.10
CA GLY A 70 21.82 1.17 14.99
C GLY A 70 20.53 0.38 14.87
N ASP A 71 20.20 -0.03 13.64
CA ASP A 71 19.19 -1.05 13.39
C ASP A 71 19.76 -2.40 13.86
N LEU A 72 18.94 -3.22 14.50
CA LEU A 72 19.30 -4.62 14.70
C LEU A 72 19.33 -5.32 13.35
N PRO A 73 20.25 -6.25 13.14
CA PRO A 73 20.24 -7.09 11.95
C PRO A 73 19.05 -8.07 12.04
N LEU A 74 17.87 -7.55 11.79
CA LEU A 74 16.66 -8.36 11.64
C LEU A 74 16.58 -8.80 10.19
N ASP A 75 16.47 -10.09 9.98
CA ASP A 75 16.14 -10.73 8.72
C ASP A 75 14.94 -11.66 8.91
N GLN A 76 14.44 -12.20 7.83
CA GLN A 76 13.29 -13.10 7.85
C GLN A 76 13.54 -14.33 8.71
N ASP A 77 14.74 -14.92 8.60
CA ASP A 77 15.14 -16.15 9.33
C ASP A 77 15.18 -15.87 10.85
N SER A 78 15.70 -14.71 11.25
CA SER A 78 15.73 -14.28 12.65
C SER A 78 14.30 -14.10 13.23
N ILE A 79 13.39 -13.52 12.44
CA ILE A 79 12.00 -13.35 12.83
C ILE A 79 11.31 -14.70 12.99
N GLU A 80 11.49 -15.62 12.05
CA GLU A 80 10.95 -16.98 12.13
C GLU A 80 11.47 -17.72 13.35
N LEU A 81 12.76 -17.61 13.64
CA LEU A 81 13.40 -18.27 14.79
C LEU A 81 12.89 -17.70 16.12
N ILE A 82 12.81 -16.38 16.25
CA ILE A 82 12.44 -15.71 17.50
C ILE A 82 10.94 -15.87 17.78
N LEU A 83 10.11 -15.72 16.76
CA LEU A 83 8.66 -15.70 16.92
C LEU A 83 7.99 -17.06 16.68
N GLY A 84 8.73 -18.03 16.13
CA GLY A 84 8.19 -19.34 15.78
C GLY A 84 7.03 -19.28 14.77
N ILE A 85 7.08 -18.34 13.84
CA ILE A 85 6.05 -18.11 12.81
C ILE A 85 6.62 -18.28 11.42
N ASP A 86 5.76 -18.60 10.47
CA ASP A 86 6.08 -18.48 9.05
C ASP A 86 6.11 -16.97 8.67
N ALA A 87 7.30 -16.45 8.46
CA ALA A 87 7.54 -15.07 8.07
C ALA A 87 7.65 -14.87 6.54
N SER A 88 7.27 -15.89 5.74
CA SER A 88 7.36 -15.84 4.26
C SER A 88 6.63 -14.65 3.63
N MET A 89 5.63 -14.11 4.32
CA MET A 89 4.87 -12.92 3.89
C MET A 89 5.34 -11.62 4.54
N ILE A 90 6.40 -11.67 5.36
CA ILE A 90 6.99 -10.50 6.01
C ILE A 90 8.34 -10.22 5.35
N GLU A 91 8.45 -9.09 4.70
CA GLU A 91 9.71 -8.59 4.16
C GLU A 91 10.31 -7.58 5.15
N VAL A 92 11.54 -7.82 5.59
CA VAL A 92 12.25 -6.90 6.46
C VAL A 92 12.98 -5.89 5.61
N VAL A 93 12.67 -4.61 5.82
CA VAL A 93 13.38 -3.50 5.16
C VAL A 93 14.62 -3.18 5.99
N ALA A 94 15.70 -3.92 5.74
CA ALA A 94 16.96 -3.79 6.49
C ALA A 94 17.94 -2.80 5.86
N ASP A 95 17.89 -2.61 4.55
CA ASP A 95 18.82 -1.81 3.78
C ASP A 95 18.14 -0.63 3.07
N GLY A 96 18.93 0.32 2.58
CA GLY A 96 18.45 1.47 1.81
C GLY A 96 18.15 2.71 2.65
N GLY A 97 17.73 3.75 1.96
CA GLY A 97 17.51 5.07 2.56
C GLY A 97 18.80 5.89 2.71
N SER A 98 18.66 7.10 3.22
CA SER A 98 19.77 8.00 3.53
C SER A 98 19.86 8.21 5.05
N ASN A 99 20.99 8.74 5.53
CA ASN A 99 21.15 8.98 6.96
C ASN A 99 20.09 9.98 7.44
N PRO A 100 19.19 9.59 8.37
CA PRO A 100 18.05 10.42 8.73
C PRO A 100 18.46 11.59 9.62
N SER A 101 17.85 12.75 9.37
CA SER A 101 17.93 13.89 10.28
C SER A 101 17.06 13.70 11.52
N ALA A 102 17.31 14.47 12.57
CA ALA A 102 16.47 14.46 13.77
C ALA A 102 15.01 14.82 13.46
N ALA A 103 14.78 15.69 12.49
CA ALA A 103 13.43 16.04 12.03
C ALA A 103 12.71 14.84 11.38
N MET A 104 13.43 14.05 10.58
CA MET A 104 12.85 12.83 9.97
C MET A 104 12.60 11.73 10.99
N MET A 105 13.46 11.60 12.00
CA MET A 105 13.22 10.71 13.14
C MET A 105 11.94 11.09 13.90
N ALA A 106 11.74 12.38 14.19
CA ALA A 106 10.53 12.87 14.83
C ALA A 106 9.30 12.61 13.96
N TRP A 107 9.37 12.92 12.67
CA TRP A 107 8.26 12.68 11.73
C TRP A 107 7.90 11.20 11.61
N ALA A 108 8.88 10.31 11.52
CA ALA A 108 8.65 8.86 11.53
C ALA A 108 7.84 8.41 12.76
N GLY A 109 8.12 9.00 13.93
CA GLY A 109 7.38 8.74 15.18
C GLY A 109 5.95 9.29 15.24
N GLU A 110 5.61 10.25 14.34
CA GLU A 110 4.30 10.90 14.27
C GLU A 110 3.39 10.34 13.17
N LEU A 111 3.88 9.43 12.35
CA LEU A 111 3.06 8.80 11.31
C LEU A 111 1.82 8.15 11.93
N GLN A 112 0.70 8.29 11.23
CA GLN A 112 -0.57 7.77 11.70
C GLN A 112 -0.90 6.44 11.03
N GLN A 113 -1.29 5.46 11.83
CA GLN A 113 -1.79 4.17 11.33
C GLN A 113 -3.05 4.37 10.50
N GLY A 114 -3.19 3.56 9.46
CA GLY A 114 -4.28 3.67 8.50
C GLY A 114 -3.96 4.49 7.26
N ASN A 115 -2.96 5.36 7.32
CA ASN A 115 -2.55 6.16 6.16
C ASN A 115 -1.85 5.29 5.11
N TRP A 116 -2.03 5.68 3.84
CA TRP A 116 -1.42 5.04 2.70
C TRP A 116 -0.13 5.73 2.30
N PHE A 117 0.82 4.94 1.86
CA PHE A 117 2.15 5.36 1.40
C PHE A 117 2.53 4.64 0.12
N THR A 118 3.42 5.26 -0.63
CA THR A 118 4.15 4.61 -1.72
C THR A 118 5.53 4.24 -1.20
N LEU A 119 5.86 2.95 -1.26
CA LEU A 119 7.15 2.38 -0.83
C LEU A 119 7.94 1.97 -2.08
N ASP A 120 9.13 2.56 -2.25
CA ASP A 120 10.12 2.11 -3.22
C ASP A 120 11.16 1.23 -2.51
N HIS A 121 11.07 -0.07 -2.76
CA HIS A 121 11.93 -1.07 -2.15
C HIS A 121 12.27 -2.17 -3.16
N ASN A 122 13.55 -2.57 -3.21
CA ASN A 122 14.06 -3.57 -4.15
C ASN A 122 13.68 -3.28 -5.62
N ALA A 123 13.82 -2.01 -6.05
CA ALA A 123 13.45 -1.52 -7.38
C ALA A 123 11.98 -1.76 -7.75
N LYS A 124 11.11 -1.84 -6.77
CA LYS A 124 9.67 -1.95 -6.92
C LYS A 124 8.97 -0.85 -6.14
N VAL A 125 8.04 -0.18 -6.80
CA VAL A 125 7.17 0.82 -6.18
C VAL A 125 5.85 0.15 -5.85
N ILE A 126 5.48 0.15 -4.57
CA ILE A 126 4.32 -0.58 -4.04
C ILE A 126 3.51 0.37 -3.18
N GLN A 127 2.19 0.29 -3.29
CA GLN A 127 1.30 0.98 -2.34
C GLN A 127 1.10 0.13 -1.09
N VAL A 128 1.34 0.74 0.05
CA VAL A 128 1.27 0.11 1.37
C VAL A 128 0.48 0.97 2.34
N GLN A 129 -0.23 0.33 3.25
CA GLN A 129 -0.90 1.01 4.36
C GLN A 129 -0.07 0.86 5.63
N TYR A 130 0.10 1.93 6.39
CA TYR A 130 0.71 1.87 7.71
C TYR A 130 -0.23 1.16 8.67
N ALA A 131 0.05 -0.13 8.91
CA ALA A 131 -0.88 -1.03 9.55
C ALA A 131 -0.71 -1.12 11.07
N TRP A 132 0.55 -1.06 11.55
CA TRP A 132 0.83 -1.24 12.97
C TRP A 132 2.15 -0.60 13.38
N ARG A 133 2.26 -0.29 14.67
CA ARG A 133 3.45 0.24 15.33
C ARG A 133 3.57 -0.38 16.73
N SER A 134 4.78 -0.74 17.13
CA SER A 134 5.08 -1.22 18.48
C SER A 134 4.94 -0.11 19.54
N ASP A 135 4.79 -0.49 20.80
CA ASP A 135 4.56 0.45 21.90
C ASP A 135 5.71 1.44 22.08
N ARG A 136 6.96 0.98 21.98
CA ARG A 136 8.15 1.84 22.04
C ARG A 136 8.48 2.55 20.72
N LYS A 137 7.64 2.38 19.69
CA LYS A 137 7.79 2.97 18.35
C LYS A 137 9.09 2.58 17.64
N GLN A 138 9.62 1.41 17.95
CA GLN A 138 10.85 0.92 17.33
C GLN A 138 10.60 0.07 16.08
N LEU A 139 9.41 -0.53 16.00
CA LEU A 139 8.96 -1.37 14.88
C LEU A 139 7.72 -0.79 14.24
N HIS A 140 7.71 -0.80 12.93
CA HIS A 140 6.62 -0.31 12.09
C HIS A 140 6.26 -1.36 11.03
N LEU A 141 4.98 -1.66 10.88
CA LEU A 141 4.47 -2.61 9.90
C LEU A 141 3.63 -1.90 8.86
N PHE A 142 3.99 -2.10 7.61
CA PHE A 142 3.25 -1.66 6.45
C PHE A 142 2.70 -2.89 5.72
N ALA A 143 1.46 -2.84 5.30
CA ALA A 143 0.81 -3.93 4.60
C ALA A 143 0.41 -3.52 3.18
N SER A 144 0.66 -4.38 2.20
CA SER A 144 0.21 -4.19 0.83
C SER A 144 -1.04 -5.00 0.53
N THR A 145 -1.76 -4.61 -0.51
CA THR A 145 -3.01 -5.25 -0.94
C THR A 145 -2.80 -6.66 -1.47
N ASP A 146 -1.59 -6.98 -1.92
CA ASP A 146 -1.22 -8.33 -2.38
C ASP A 146 -0.94 -9.34 -1.22
N GLY A 147 -1.09 -8.87 0.02
CA GLY A 147 -0.95 -9.69 1.21
C GLY A 147 0.44 -9.73 1.82
N ARG A 148 1.43 -9.06 1.24
CA ARG A 148 2.75 -8.89 1.83
C ARG A 148 2.74 -7.83 2.91
N SER A 149 3.64 -7.96 3.86
CA SER A 149 3.86 -6.99 4.92
C SER A 149 5.33 -6.62 4.98
N PHE A 150 5.61 -5.35 5.28
CA PHE A 150 6.97 -4.81 5.35
C PHE A 150 7.22 -4.35 6.77
N LEU A 151 8.21 -4.97 7.41
CA LEU A 151 8.64 -4.60 8.75
C LEU A 151 9.84 -3.67 8.66
N ILE A 152 9.71 -2.50 9.26
CA ILE A 152 10.72 -1.44 9.18
C ILE A 152 11.04 -0.95 10.58
N GLN A 153 12.32 -0.90 10.96
CA GLN A 153 12.76 -0.30 12.21
C GLN A 153 12.71 1.23 12.15
N ALA A 154 12.53 1.89 13.29
CA ALA A 154 12.29 3.34 13.38
C ALA A 154 13.34 4.19 12.65
N ARG A 155 14.62 3.87 12.82
CA ARG A 155 15.72 4.58 12.14
C ARG A 155 15.68 4.36 10.62
N ARG A 156 15.39 3.13 10.20
CA ARG A 156 15.26 2.79 8.78
C ARG A 156 14.05 3.46 8.14
N LEU A 157 12.93 3.55 8.87
CA LEU A 157 11.75 4.29 8.44
C LEU A 157 12.08 5.76 8.18
N ALA A 158 12.78 6.41 9.13
CA ALA A 158 13.23 7.79 8.96
C ALA A 158 14.20 7.95 7.78
N ALA A 159 15.08 6.96 7.55
CA ALA A 159 16.01 6.95 6.41
C ALA A 159 15.28 6.86 5.06
N TYR A 160 14.20 6.07 5.00
CA TYR A 160 13.36 5.95 3.81
C TYR A 160 12.56 7.23 3.53
N LEU A 161 12.01 7.86 4.57
CA LEU A 161 11.34 9.16 4.47
C LEU A 161 12.33 10.25 3.99
N GLN A 162 13.55 10.29 4.54
CA GLN A 162 14.59 11.23 4.16
C GLN A 162 15.03 11.07 2.70
N ALA A 163 15.10 9.84 2.21
CA ALA A 163 15.50 9.52 0.84
C ALA A 163 14.35 9.64 -0.18
N GLY A 164 13.10 9.87 0.26
CA GLY A 164 11.93 9.87 -0.61
C GLY A 164 11.53 8.47 -1.12
N LEU A 165 12.00 7.40 -0.46
CA LEU A 165 11.65 6.02 -0.78
C LEU A 165 10.34 5.57 -0.12
N LEU A 166 9.88 6.29 0.89
CA LEU A 166 8.55 6.16 1.47
C LEU A 166 7.87 7.54 1.45
N LEU A 167 6.79 7.67 0.71
CA LEU A 167 6.06 8.92 0.52
C LEU A 167 4.58 8.72 0.86
N PRO A 168 3.93 9.70 1.53
CA PRO A 168 2.48 9.68 1.70
C PRO A 168 1.77 9.63 0.35
N ALA A 169 0.80 8.72 0.20
CA ALA A 169 0.09 8.53 -1.06
C ALA A 169 -0.73 9.76 -1.47
N GLU A 170 -1.16 10.57 -0.50
CA GLU A 170 -1.88 11.82 -0.77
C GLU A 170 -1.00 12.88 -1.46
N GLU A 171 0.30 12.95 -1.14
CA GLU A 171 1.23 13.86 -1.82
C GLU A 171 1.50 13.43 -3.25
N GLU A 172 1.58 12.12 -3.52
CA GLU A 172 1.73 11.60 -4.87
C GLU A 172 0.47 11.85 -5.70
N LEU A 173 -0.71 11.65 -5.13
CA LEU A 173 -1.98 11.95 -5.78
C LEU A 173 -2.13 13.44 -6.11
N LEU A 174 -1.67 14.35 -5.27
CA LEU A 174 -1.71 15.80 -5.51
C LEU A 174 -0.75 16.22 -6.62
N THR A 175 0.48 15.72 -6.65
CA THR A 175 1.46 16.02 -7.70
C THR A 175 1.07 15.40 -9.04
N VAL A 176 0.64 14.14 -9.05
CA VAL A 176 0.14 13.47 -10.27
C VAL A 176 -1.13 14.14 -10.77
N ARG A 177 -2.03 14.54 -9.87
CA ARG A 177 -3.26 15.26 -10.20
C ARG A 177 -2.95 16.64 -10.75
N ALA A 178 -2.05 17.40 -10.13
CA ALA A 178 -1.62 18.71 -10.62
C ALA A 178 -0.95 18.62 -12.00
N THR A 179 -0.12 17.59 -12.25
CA THR A 179 0.51 17.36 -13.55
C THR A 179 -0.51 16.94 -14.58
N ARG A 180 -1.46 16.08 -14.24
CA ARG A 180 -2.54 15.67 -15.13
C ARG A 180 -3.49 16.82 -15.46
N ASP A 181 -3.86 17.63 -14.46
CA ASP A 181 -4.70 18.82 -14.65
C ASP A 181 -3.97 19.90 -15.49
N ALA A 182 -2.66 20.03 -15.32
CA ALA A 182 -1.83 20.91 -16.15
C ALA A 182 -1.74 20.42 -17.61
N MET A 183 -1.52 19.11 -17.83
CA MET A 183 -1.51 18.50 -19.16
C MET A 183 -2.88 18.60 -19.84
N ALA A 184 -3.96 18.31 -19.15
CA ALA A 184 -5.31 18.43 -19.68
C ALA A 184 -5.66 19.88 -20.06
N LYS A 185 -5.18 20.87 -19.31
CA LYS A 185 -5.33 22.29 -19.65
C LYS A 185 -4.50 22.71 -20.85
N LEU A 186 -3.32 22.11 -21.03
CA LEU A 186 -2.46 22.33 -22.21
C LEU A 186 -3.07 21.71 -23.46
N GLU A 187 -3.63 20.51 -23.36
CA GLU A 187 -4.32 19.84 -24.47
C GLU A 187 -5.63 20.54 -24.86
N ALA A 188 -6.36 21.10 -23.87
CA ALA A 188 -7.61 21.82 -24.11
C ALA A 188 -7.41 23.22 -24.70
N ASN A 189 -6.23 23.83 -24.57
CA ASN A 189 -5.91 25.17 -25.08
C ASN A 189 -4.48 25.26 -25.66
N PRO A 190 -4.19 24.61 -26.78
CA PRO A 190 -2.86 24.63 -27.39
C PRO A 190 -2.44 26.03 -27.91
N GLU A 191 -3.39 26.93 -28.13
CA GLU A 191 -3.10 28.26 -28.69
C GLU A 191 -2.47 29.25 -27.69
N ARG A 192 -2.47 28.95 -26.40
CA ARG A 192 -1.84 29.80 -25.38
C ARG A 192 -0.31 29.69 -25.29
N LEU A 193 0.28 28.78 -26.04
CA LEU A 193 1.74 28.58 -26.12
C LEU A 193 2.42 29.39 -27.22
N LEU A 194 1.66 30.12 -28.04
CA LEU A 194 2.19 30.88 -29.18
C LEU A 194 2.02 32.41 -29.03
N GLY A 195 1.74 32.87 -27.83
CA GLY A 195 1.63 34.31 -27.52
C GLY A 195 2.73 34.81 -26.59
#